data_828187c58da669a3cbe14246f67cc384
#
_entry.id   828187c58da669a3cbe14246f67cc384
#
_cell.length_a   1.000
_cell.length_b   1.000
_cell.length_c   1.000
_cell.angle_alpha   90.00
_cell.angle_beta   90.00
_cell.angle_gamma   90.00
#
_symmetry.space_group_name_H-M   'P 1'
#
loop_
_entity.id
_entity.type
_entity.pdbx_description
1 polymer ?
#
loop_
_entity_poly.entity_id
_entity_poly.type
_entity_poly.pdbx_seq_one_letter_code
_entity_poly.pdbx_strand_id
1 'polypeptide(L)'
;MKYTRFIKSSFWIALLACTSNVFTACEDDITISSENNSFGNIEGNFGYVKSAAGAKALTAIAINGDKHGTGHLYFELNKATNKDITVTFKVDESALNTYNQVNGTNYPMYPTDKLSLENEGITTIPAGKRKSSSVELDIQPGGTIGTTYAVAVSATASDGIKTSSNNESYIYLVTPQATLPDTEKGRVKTICYIEVNNENILNAGEYTMENSKKPFFDIVNVFAANIRLNKEGKPYVHCNPQVTFVLENADKLIRPLQQKGIKVHLTILGDHTPAGMRSLGDEAAKDFAKELKSYVDIYGFEV
;
A
#
# COMPACT_ATOMS: atom_id res chain seq x y z
N MET A 1 -2.88 48.18 -52.65
CA MET A 1 -3.79 47.39 -51.85
C MET A 1 -3.46 45.86 -51.89
N LYS A 2 -2.19 45.45 -52.05
CA LYS A 2 -1.75 44.04 -52.10
C LYS A 2 -0.74 43.64 -51.02
N TYR A 3 -0.18 44.60 -50.28
CA TYR A 3 0.84 44.30 -49.26
C TYR A 3 0.28 43.96 -47.88
N THR A 4 -0.95 44.33 -47.54
CA THR A 4 -1.57 44.09 -46.22
C THR A 4 -2.07 42.66 -46.01
N ARG A 5 -2.25 41.87 -47.09
CA ARG A 5 -2.67 40.45 -46.98
C ARG A 5 -1.49 39.51 -46.69
N PHE A 6 -0.29 39.85 -47.15
CA PHE A 6 0.90 39.03 -46.91
C PHE A 6 1.38 39.10 -45.46
N ILE A 7 1.30 40.28 -44.84
CA ILE A 7 1.73 40.47 -43.44
C ILE A 7 0.81 39.74 -42.48
N LYS A 8 -0.50 39.66 -42.77
CA LYS A 8 -1.46 38.92 -41.91
C LYS A 8 -1.24 37.41 -42.04
N SER A 9 -0.90 36.89 -43.21
CA SER A 9 -0.61 35.48 -43.42
C SER A 9 0.69 35.05 -42.71
N SER A 10 1.74 35.89 -42.79
CA SER A 10 3.02 35.61 -42.14
C SER A 10 2.93 35.67 -40.60
N PHE A 11 2.05 36.54 -40.06
CA PHE A 11 1.83 36.63 -38.63
C PHE A 11 1.11 35.39 -38.08
N TRP A 12 0.15 34.83 -38.80
CA TRP A 12 -0.55 33.63 -38.44
C TRP A 12 0.35 32.36 -38.54
N ILE A 13 1.25 32.31 -39.50
CA ILE A 13 2.22 31.21 -39.64
C ILE A 13 3.26 31.29 -38.52
N ALA A 14 3.72 32.48 -38.15
CA ALA A 14 4.62 32.65 -37.01
C ALA A 14 3.95 32.32 -35.66
N LEU A 15 2.65 32.64 -35.48
CA LEU A 15 1.89 32.28 -34.29
C LEU A 15 1.64 30.78 -34.22
N LEU A 16 1.38 30.10 -35.33
CA LEU A 16 1.23 28.65 -35.36
C LEU A 16 2.55 27.93 -35.09
N ALA A 17 3.68 28.48 -35.56
CA ALA A 17 5.01 27.91 -35.25
C ALA A 17 5.43 28.10 -33.79
N CYS A 18 4.97 29.16 -33.12
CA CYS A 18 5.23 29.38 -31.70
C CYS A 18 4.34 28.51 -30.78
N THR A 19 3.13 28.09 -31.24
CA THR A 19 2.25 27.24 -30.44
C THR A 19 2.60 25.75 -30.55
N SER A 20 3.32 25.32 -31.62
CA SER A 20 3.76 23.93 -31.75
C SER A 20 4.95 23.57 -30.85
N ASN A 21 5.65 24.56 -30.26
CA ASN A 21 6.75 24.32 -29.34
C ASN A 21 6.32 24.31 -27.86
N VAL A 22 5.03 24.47 -27.54
CA VAL A 22 4.54 24.50 -26.16
C VAL A 22 3.97 23.13 -25.72
N PHE A 23 3.90 22.15 -26.63
CA PHE A 23 3.40 20.80 -26.34
C PHE A 23 4.46 19.69 -26.43
N THR A 24 5.74 20.03 -26.44
CA THR A 24 6.76 19.08 -25.98
C THR A 24 6.82 19.20 -24.46
N ALA A 25 5.71 18.86 -23.79
CA ALA A 25 5.76 18.47 -22.41
C ALA A 25 6.59 17.20 -22.34
N CYS A 26 7.73 17.33 -21.76
CA CYS A 26 8.56 16.32 -21.11
C CYS A 26 8.02 14.89 -21.21
N GLU A 27 8.23 14.21 -22.31
CA GLU A 27 8.67 12.85 -22.26
C GLU A 27 10.17 12.91 -21.95
N ASP A 28 10.50 13.32 -20.74
CA ASP A 28 11.73 12.88 -20.16
C ASP A 28 11.55 11.38 -19.88
N ASP A 29 11.72 10.57 -20.93
CA ASP A 29 12.31 9.28 -20.76
C ASP A 29 13.57 9.56 -19.93
N ILE A 30 13.49 9.26 -18.64
CA ILE A 30 14.66 9.07 -17.80
C ILE A 30 15.31 7.82 -18.38
N THR A 31 15.98 7.97 -19.51
CA THR A 31 16.96 7.02 -19.98
C THR A 31 18.04 7.05 -18.91
N ILE A 32 17.92 6.15 -17.94
CA ILE A 32 19.06 5.77 -17.12
C ILE A 32 20.04 5.21 -18.14
N SER A 33 20.94 6.07 -18.64
CA SER A 33 21.97 5.64 -19.55
C SER A 33 22.77 4.57 -18.80
N SER A 34 22.83 3.37 -19.37
CA SER A 34 23.62 2.26 -18.84
C SER A 34 25.13 2.56 -18.79
N GLU A 35 25.55 3.75 -19.19
CA GLU A 35 26.94 4.18 -19.21
C GLU A 35 27.45 4.86 -17.93
N ASN A 36 26.57 5.30 -17.04
CA ASN A 36 26.97 5.71 -15.70
C ASN A 36 26.88 4.53 -14.72
N ASN A 37 27.84 3.63 -14.80
CA ASN A 37 28.10 2.55 -13.85
C ASN A 37 28.41 3.03 -12.41
N SER A 38 28.12 4.25 -12.05
CA SER A 38 28.24 4.74 -10.66
C SER A 38 27.21 4.12 -9.71
N PHE A 39 26.14 3.47 -10.22
CA PHE A 39 25.26 2.59 -9.44
C PHE A 39 25.73 1.14 -9.41
N GLY A 40 26.85 0.84 -10.08
CA GLY A 40 27.25 -0.53 -10.40
C GLY A 40 27.87 -1.33 -9.27
N ASN A 41 28.26 -0.75 -8.17
CA ASN A 41 28.84 -1.48 -7.04
C ASN A 41 28.40 -0.86 -5.71
N ILE A 42 27.16 -1.10 -5.34
CA ILE A 42 26.83 -1.05 -3.92
C ILE A 42 27.54 -2.27 -3.31
N GLU A 43 28.75 -2.04 -2.83
CA GLU A 43 29.53 -3.04 -2.13
C GLU A 43 28.83 -3.36 -0.81
N GLY A 44 28.61 -4.65 -0.58
CA GLY A 44 27.99 -5.14 0.64
C GLY A 44 26.60 -5.78 0.44
N ASN A 45 26.21 -6.49 1.46
CA ASN A 45 24.88 -7.06 1.57
C ASN A 45 24.08 -6.18 2.54
N PHE A 46 22.90 -5.75 2.12
CA PHE A 46 22.00 -4.94 2.94
C PHE A 46 20.56 -5.35 2.66
N GLY A 47 19.68 -4.96 3.55
CA GLY A 47 18.29 -5.30 3.44
C GLY A 47 17.34 -4.14 3.75
N TYR A 48 16.06 -4.42 3.60
CA TYR A 48 14.96 -3.46 3.72
C TYR A 48 13.85 -4.03 4.59
N VAL A 49 13.32 -3.20 5.48
CA VAL A 49 12.06 -3.50 6.18
C VAL A 49 10.91 -3.14 5.25
N LYS A 50 10.00 -4.08 5.03
CA LYS A 50 8.84 -3.90 4.14
C LYS A 50 7.58 -4.44 4.78
N SER A 51 6.43 -3.89 4.38
CA SER A 51 5.13 -4.48 4.66
C SER A 51 4.74 -5.49 3.59
N ALA A 52 4.05 -6.53 3.99
CA ALA A 52 3.54 -7.56 3.08
C ALA A 52 2.38 -7.04 2.21
N ALA A 53 1.76 -5.92 2.54
CA ALA A 53 0.73 -5.26 1.76
C ALA A 53 1.16 -3.85 1.36
N GLY A 54 1.06 -3.57 0.12
CA GLY A 54 0.98 -2.39 -0.72
C GLY A 54 1.95 -1.25 -0.53
N ALA A 55 1.86 -0.49 0.53
CA ALA A 55 2.56 0.80 0.65
C ALA A 55 4.08 0.66 0.81
N LYS A 56 4.82 1.70 0.43
CA LYS A 56 6.29 1.65 0.40
C LYS A 56 6.93 1.69 1.77
N ALA A 57 6.54 2.64 2.60
CA ALA A 57 7.18 2.88 3.90
C ALA A 57 6.18 3.17 5.02
N LEU A 58 4.91 3.37 4.68
CA LEU A 58 3.86 3.74 5.62
C LEU A 58 2.51 3.15 5.20
N THR A 59 1.78 2.61 6.15
CA THR A 59 0.40 2.11 5.94
C THR A 59 -0.48 2.45 7.12
N ALA A 60 -1.73 2.85 6.84
CA ALA A 60 -2.71 3.15 7.87
C ALA A 60 -3.54 1.91 8.24
N ILE A 61 -3.60 1.60 9.53
CA ILE A 61 -4.40 0.51 10.10
C ILE A 61 -5.50 1.12 10.97
N ALA A 62 -6.75 0.69 10.79
CA ALA A 62 -7.83 1.05 11.69
C ALA A 62 -8.08 -0.04 12.72
N ILE A 63 -8.33 0.39 13.96
CA ILE A 63 -8.84 -0.45 15.04
C ILE A 63 -10.27 -0.01 15.32
N ASN A 64 -11.23 -0.93 15.14
CA ASN A 64 -12.64 -0.65 15.26
C ASN A 64 -13.20 -1.27 16.55
N GLY A 65 -13.54 -0.43 17.51
CA GLY A 65 -14.03 -0.88 18.81
C GLY A 65 -13.03 -1.74 19.56
N ASP A 66 -13.36 -2.98 19.82
CA ASP A 66 -12.56 -3.99 20.50
C ASP A 66 -11.77 -4.93 19.58
N LYS A 67 -11.83 -4.70 18.27
CA LYS A 67 -11.10 -5.52 17.29
C LYS A 67 -9.62 -5.11 17.22
N HIS A 68 -8.76 -6.10 17.07
CA HIS A 68 -7.34 -5.89 16.85
C HIS A 68 -7.07 -5.33 15.43
N GLY A 69 -6.01 -4.56 15.31
CA GLY A 69 -5.37 -4.24 14.04
C GLY A 69 -4.18 -5.16 13.83
N THR A 70 -3.86 -5.45 12.56
CA THR A 70 -2.76 -6.37 12.24
C THR A 70 -1.89 -5.81 11.14
N GLY A 71 -0.57 -5.75 11.38
CA GLY A 71 0.45 -5.46 10.39
C GLY A 71 1.23 -6.71 10.02
N HIS A 72 1.80 -6.75 8.81
CA HIS A 72 2.62 -7.86 8.35
C HIS A 72 3.93 -7.33 7.77
N LEU A 73 5.03 -7.73 8.36
CA LEU A 73 6.38 -7.24 8.03
C LEU A 73 7.25 -8.37 7.50
N TYR A 74 8.13 -8.04 6.59
CA TYR A 74 9.20 -8.93 6.17
C TYR A 74 10.48 -8.15 5.87
N PHE A 75 11.60 -8.86 5.83
CA PHE A 75 12.89 -8.30 5.49
C PHE A 75 13.34 -8.84 4.12
N GLU A 76 13.79 -7.96 3.25
CA GLU A 76 14.25 -8.34 1.92
C GLU A 76 15.69 -7.90 1.70
N LEU A 77 16.56 -8.84 1.29
CA LEU A 77 17.96 -8.58 0.95
C LEU A 77 18.09 -8.06 -0.49
N ASN A 78 19.07 -7.19 -0.73
CA ASN A 78 19.47 -6.79 -2.07
C ASN A 78 20.05 -7.96 -2.88
N LYS A 79 20.72 -8.91 -2.21
CA LYS A 79 21.31 -10.12 -2.81
C LYS A 79 21.03 -11.33 -1.92
N ALA A 80 20.79 -12.49 -2.52
CA ALA A 80 20.70 -13.75 -1.77
C ALA A 80 22.05 -14.11 -1.15
N THR A 81 22.01 -14.74 0.02
CA THR A 81 23.18 -15.26 0.72
C THR A 81 23.24 -16.76 0.59
N ASN A 82 24.41 -17.35 0.81
CA ASN A 82 24.62 -18.80 0.85
C ASN A 82 24.38 -19.41 2.24
N LYS A 83 23.91 -18.60 3.20
CA LYS A 83 23.61 -18.98 4.58
C LYS A 83 22.22 -18.48 4.95
N ASP A 84 21.64 -19.12 5.95
CA ASP A 84 20.45 -18.61 6.62
C ASP A 84 20.77 -17.30 7.36
N ILE A 85 19.90 -16.31 7.21
CA ILE A 85 20.03 -15.02 7.89
C ILE A 85 18.90 -14.89 8.90
N THR A 86 19.24 -14.77 10.16
CA THR A 86 18.28 -14.43 11.21
C THR A 86 17.98 -12.95 11.17
N VAL A 87 16.70 -12.59 11.20
CA VAL A 87 16.22 -11.21 11.27
C VAL A 87 15.38 -11.05 12.53
N THR A 88 15.61 -9.98 13.26
CA THR A 88 14.84 -9.62 14.45
C THR A 88 14.21 -8.26 14.25
N PHE A 89 12.87 -8.22 14.22
CA PHE A 89 12.07 -7.01 14.23
C PHE A 89 11.84 -6.52 15.66
N LYS A 90 11.75 -5.22 15.83
CA LYS A 90 11.38 -4.61 17.10
C LYS A 90 10.51 -3.37 16.90
N VAL A 91 9.60 -3.12 17.80
CA VAL A 91 8.94 -1.81 17.92
C VAL A 91 9.99 -0.80 18.39
N ASP A 92 10.10 0.34 17.67
CA ASP A 92 11.23 1.24 17.83
C ASP A 92 10.79 2.70 17.90
N GLU A 93 10.69 3.23 19.10
CA GLU A 93 10.32 4.62 19.35
C GLU A 93 11.36 5.61 18.78
N SER A 94 12.65 5.25 18.79
CA SER A 94 13.70 6.12 18.24
C SER A 94 13.55 6.27 16.72
N ALA A 95 13.13 5.20 16.03
CA ALA A 95 12.83 5.25 14.61
C ALA A 95 11.60 6.13 14.32
N LEU A 96 10.56 6.10 15.19
CA LEU A 96 9.43 7.01 15.08
C LEU A 96 9.85 8.48 15.27
N ASN A 97 10.68 8.76 16.26
CA ASN A 97 11.17 10.12 16.49
C ASN A 97 11.96 10.65 15.28
N THR A 98 12.81 9.81 14.70
CA THR A 98 13.52 10.13 13.45
C THR A 98 12.56 10.37 12.30
N TYR A 99 11.56 9.51 12.13
CA TYR A 99 10.54 9.67 11.10
C TYR A 99 9.79 11.00 11.25
N ASN A 100 9.32 11.32 12.46
CA ASN A 100 8.61 12.57 12.74
C ASN A 100 9.48 13.79 12.41
N GLN A 101 10.76 13.77 12.80
CA GLN A 101 11.68 14.85 12.53
C GLN A 101 11.91 15.06 11.02
N VAL A 102 12.19 13.98 10.28
CA VAL A 102 12.48 14.05 8.84
C VAL A 102 11.25 14.50 8.04
N ASN A 103 10.05 14.07 8.44
CA ASN A 103 8.82 14.35 7.69
C ASN A 103 8.03 15.56 8.23
N GLY A 104 8.53 16.23 9.28
CA GLY A 104 7.81 17.36 9.90
C GLY A 104 6.47 16.96 10.50
N THR A 105 6.34 15.70 10.95
CA THR A 105 5.15 15.16 11.60
C THR A 105 5.34 15.08 13.11
N ASN A 106 4.26 14.83 13.85
CA ASN A 106 4.31 14.69 15.31
C ASN A 106 3.33 13.59 15.76
N TYR A 107 3.43 12.40 15.15
CA TYR A 107 2.61 11.27 15.56
C TYR A 107 3.08 10.77 16.93
N PRO A 108 2.16 10.66 17.92
CA PRO A 108 2.48 9.99 19.16
C PRO A 108 2.66 8.48 18.93
N MET A 109 3.54 7.87 19.73
CA MET A 109 3.69 6.42 19.74
C MET A 109 2.41 5.76 20.25
N TYR A 110 1.97 4.67 19.60
CA TYR A 110 0.88 3.85 20.11
C TYR A 110 1.31 3.17 21.43
N PRO A 111 0.39 2.96 22.41
CA PRO A 111 0.74 2.32 23.69
C PRO A 111 1.48 1.00 23.47
N THR A 112 2.72 0.90 23.94
CA THR A 112 3.60 -0.23 23.64
C THR A 112 3.18 -1.53 24.32
N ASP A 113 2.46 -1.44 25.43
CA ASP A 113 1.84 -2.58 26.14
C ASP A 113 0.69 -3.22 25.34
N LYS A 114 0.25 -2.57 24.25
CA LYS A 114 -0.78 -3.02 23.33
C LYS A 114 -0.22 -3.60 22.03
N LEU A 115 1.09 -3.72 21.93
CA LEU A 115 1.79 -4.17 20.72
C LEU A 115 2.51 -5.50 20.99
N SER A 116 2.38 -6.46 20.10
CA SER A 116 3.17 -7.68 20.12
C SER A 116 3.58 -8.10 18.72
N LEU A 117 4.78 -8.68 18.62
CA LEU A 117 5.31 -9.25 17.39
C LEU A 117 5.28 -10.77 17.48
N GLU A 118 4.80 -11.42 16.43
CA GLU A 118 4.84 -12.87 16.30
C GLU A 118 6.27 -13.39 16.48
N ASN A 119 6.44 -14.51 17.20
CA ASN A 119 7.73 -15.13 17.50
C ASN A 119 8.78 -14.13 18.05
N GLU A 120 8.36 -13.19 18.91
CA GLU A 120 9.22 -12.13 19.46
C GLU A 120 9.92 -11.29 18.37
N GLY A 121 9.33 -11.23 17.18
CA GLY A 121 9.87 -10.53 16.01
C GLY A 121 10.95 -11.30 15.26
N ILE A 122 11.23 -12.56 15.58
CA ILE A 122 12.30 -13.34 14.98
C ILE A 122 11.80 -14.10 13.77
N THR A 123 12.54 -13.98 12.67
CA THR A 123 12.29 -14.72 11.41
C THR A 123 13.61 -15.07 10.74
N THR A 124 13.55 -15.88 9.68
CA THR A 124 14.75 -16.32 8.93
C THR A 124 14.57 -16.10 7.43
N ILE A 125 15.63 -15.68 6.79
CA ILE A 125 15.78 -15.75 5.33
C ILE A 125 16.61 -16.99 5.01
N PRO A 126 16.03 -18.03 4.39
CA PRO A 126 16.77 -19.23 4.04
C PRO A 126 17.91 -18.98 3.04
N ALA A 127 18.95 -19.75 3.10
CA ALA A 127 20.05 -19.74 2.13
C ALA A 127 19.50 -19.78 0.69
N GLY A 128 20.04 -18.96 -0.19
CA GLY A 128 19.60 -18.82 -1.58
C GLY A 128 18.32 -18.00 -1.77
N LYS A 129 17.69 -17.55 -0.70
CA LYS A 129 16.50 -16.67 -0.76
C LYS A 129 16.88 -15.23 -0.41
N ARG A 130 16.01 -14.30 -0.79
CA ARG A 130 16.18 -12.88 -0.53
C ARG A 130 15.16 -12.32 0.48
N LYS A 131 14.08 -13.06 0.72
CA LYS A 131 12.93 -12.58 1.51
C LYS A 131 12.71 -13.51 2.69
N SER A 132 12.49 -12.92 3.87
CA SER A 132 12.08 -13.66 5.06
C SER A 132 10.62 -14.09 4.98
N SER A 133 10.21 -14.99 5.86
CA SER A 133 8.80 -15.14 6.21
C SER A 133 8.26 -13.83 6.79
N SER A 134 6.95 -13.60 6.65
CA SER A 134 6.28 -12.47 7.28
C SER A 134 6.22 -12.66 8.78
N VAL A 135 6.38 -11.55 9.52
CA VAL A 135 6.14 -11.46 10.95
C VAL A 135 4.90 -10.60 11.16
N GLU A 136 3.96 -11.11 11.90
CA GLU A 136 2.73 -10.39 12.27
C GLU A 136 3.02 -9.42 13.43
N LEU A 137 2.51 -8.17 13.29
CA LEU A 137 2.41 -7.19 14.36
C LEU A 137 0.94 -7.15 14.79
N ASP A 138 0.64 -7.67 15.99
CA ASP A 138 -0.67 -7.53 16.60
C ASP A 138 -0.77 -6.21 17.37
N ILE A 139 -1.87 -5.48 17.11
CA ILE A 139 -2.15 -4.18 17.69
C ILE A 139 -3.49 -4.29 18.44
N GLN A 140 -3.44 -4.42 19.75
CA GLN A 140 -4.63 -4.51 20.59
C GLN A 140 -5.35 -3.16 20.70
N PRO A 141 -6.67 -3.14 20.93
CA PRO A 141 -7.40 -1.91 21.16
C PRO A 141 -6.82 -1.09 22.31
N GLY A 142 -6.70 0.22 22.08
CA GLY A 142 -6.13 1.17 23.01
C GLY A 142 -6.04 2.57 22.41
N GLY A 143 -5.46 3.50 23.16
CA GLY A 143 -5.33 4.89 22.72
C GLY A 143 -6.67 5.66 22.74
N THR A 144 -6.63 6.88 22.26
CA THR A 144 -7.80 7.77 22.20
C THR A 144 -8.47 7.65 20.82
N ILE A 145 -9.78 7.42 20.79
CA ILE A 145 -10.58 7.36 19.55
C ILE A 145 -10.36 8.63 18.73
N GLY A 146 -10.11 8.47 17.43
CA GLY A 146 -9.89 9.55 16.48
C GLY A 146 -8.47 10.15 16.50
N THR A 147 -7.62 9.77 17.45
CA THR A 147 -6.20 10.18 17.44
C THR A 147 -5.40 9.24 16.57
N THR A 148 -4.64 9.79 15.62
CA THR A 148 -3.71 9.00 14.82
C THR A 148 -2.38 8.86 15.54
N TYR A 149 -2.04 7.64 15.88
CA TYR A 149 -0.75 7.21 16.43
C TYR A 149 0.12 6.64 15.34
N ALA A 150 1.40 6.42 15.63
CA ALA A 150 2.27 5.64 14.77
C ALA A 150 2.94 4.51 15.55
N VAL A 151 3.20 3.40 14.84
CA VAL A 151 4.04 2.29 15.29
C VAL A 151 5.18 2.16 14.30
N ALA A 152 6.39 2.48 14.71
CA ALA A 152 7.58 2.24 13.92
C ALA A 152 8.15 0.87 14.27
N VAL A 153 8.48 0.08 13.25
CA VAL A 153 9.13 -1.22 13.42
C VAL A 153 10.43 -1.21 12.63
N SER A 154 11.55 -1.39 13.35
CA SER A 154 12.89 -1.55 12.76
C SER A 154 13.30 -3.02 12.75
N ALA A 155 14.37 -3.35 12.04
CA ALA A 155 14.91 -4.70 12.01
C ALA A 155 16.43 -4.72 12.06
N THR A 156 16.98 -5.76 12.67
CA THR A 156 18.39 -6.11 12.61
C THR A 156 18.54 -7.49 11.97
N ALA A 157 19.64 -7.69 11.24
CA ALA A 157 19.94 -8.96 10.59
C ALA A 157 21.31 -9.48 11.02
N SER A 158 21.47 -10.81 11.06
CA SER A 158 22.74 -11.46 11.36
C SER A 158 23.80 -11.23 10.27
N ASP A 159 25.02 -11.72 10.49
CA ASP A 159 26.13 -11.71 9.54
C ASP A 159 26.58 -10.29 9.09
N GLY A 160 26.36 -9.27 9.93
CA GLY A 160 26.78 -7.89 9.64
C GLY A 160 26.00 -7.23 8.51
N ILE A 161 24.85 -7.79 8.11
CA ILE A 161 23.97 -7.20 7.11
C ILE A 161 23.35 -5.94 7.70
N LYS A 162 23.57 -4.81 7.01
CA LYS A 162 23.01 -3.51 7.40
C LYS A 162 21.60 -3.33 6.82
N THR A 163 20.73 -2.66 7.55
CA THR A 163 19.47 -2.17 7.00
C THR A 163 19.75 -0.90 6.19
N SER A 164 19.11 -0.78 5.04
CA SER A 164 19.26 0.40 4.18
C SER A 164 18.68 1.64 4.85
N SER A 165 19.43 2.75 4.86
CA SER A 165 19.01 4.01 5.46
C SER A 165 17.66 4.54 4.95
N ASN A 166 17.27 4.18 3.74
CA ASN A 166 15.98 4.58 3.16
C ASN A 166 14.78 3.74 3.65
N ASN A 167 15.04 2.58 4.27
CA ASN A 167 14.02 1.64 4.75
C ASN A 167 14.49 0.94 6.04
N GLU A 168 15.03 1.71 6.98
CA GLU A 168 15.47 1.19 8.29
C GLU A 168 14.30 0.75 9.16
N SER A 169 13.14 1.38 8.95
CA SER A 169 11.91 1.06 9.66
C SER A 169 10.71 1.14 8.73
N TYR A 170 9.63 0.50 9.15
CA TYR A 170 8.31 0.62 8.55
C TYR A 170 7.36 1.29 9.54
N ILE A 171 6.50 2.19 9.04
CA ILE A 171 5.57 2.94 9.88
C ILE A 171 4.14 2.45 9.63
N TYR A 172 3.46 2.04 10.70
CA TYR A 172 2.02 1.86 10.69
C TYR A 172 1.36 3.04 11.39
N LEU A 173 0.48 3.75 10.69
CA LEU A 173 -0.42 4.72 11.32
C LEU A 173 -1.62 3.97 11.86
N VAL A 174 -1.92 4.19 13.13
CA VAL A 174 -2.99 3.51 13.84
C VAL A 174 -3.97 4.54 14.38
N THR A 175 -5.21 4.47 13.92
CA THR A 175 -6.27 5.38 14.38
C THR A 175 -7.38 4.54 15.02
N PRO A 176 -7.48 4.51 16.37
CA PRO A 176 -8.58 3.86 17.04
C PRO A 176 -9.91 4.48 16.62
N GLN A 177 -10.89 3.65 16.30
CA GLN A 177 -12.22 4.03 15.88
C GLN A 177 -13.27 3.53 16.86
N ALA A 178 -14.42 4.16 16.90
CA ALA A 178 -15.57 3.62 17.60
C ALA A 178 -16.04 2.30 16.97
N THR A 179 -16.83 1.53 17.71
CA THR A 179 -17.52 0.36 17.15
C THR A 179 -18.34 0.77 15.94
N LEU A 180 -18.23 0.01 14.85
CA LEU A 180 -18.95 0.30 13.62
C LEU A 180 -20.46 0.23 13.84
N PRO A 181 -21.25 1.10 13.19
CA PRO A 181 -22.69 1.10 13.33
C PRO A 181 -23.29 -0.19 12.74
N ASP A 182 -24.36 -0.69 13.34
CA ASP A 182 -25.19 -1.74 12.74
C ASP A 182 -25.99 -1.16 11.56
N THR A 183 -25.64 -1.57 10.36
CA THR A 183 -26.28 -1.14 9.11
C THR A 183 -27.11 -2.26 8.46
N GLU A 184 -27.37 -3.36 9.18
CA GLU A 184 -28.15 -4.50 8.65
C GLU A 184 -29.53 -4.03 8.12
N LYS A 185 -29.83 -4.37 6.87
CA LYS A 185 -31.06 -3.97 6.15
C LYS A 185 -31.96 -5.13 5.79
N GLY A 186 -31.58 -6.34 6.17
CA GLY A 186 -32.32 -7.55 5.85
C GLY A 186 -31.62 -8.45 4.84
N ARG A 187 -32.40 -9.26 4.10
CA ARG A 187 -31.89 -10.36 3.27
C ARG A 187 -31.20 -9.90 1.98
N VAL A 188 -31.65 -8.78 1.41
CA VAL A 188 -31.06 -8.25 0.16
C VAL A 188 -29.89 -7.39 0.46
N LYS A 189 -28.75 -7.70 -0.14
CA LYS A 189 -27.54 -6.91 -0.06
C LYS A 189 -27.31 -6.14 -1.36
N THR A 190 -26.96 -4.86 -1.22
CA THR A 190 -26.64 -3.99 -2.35
C THR A 190 -25.13 -3.85 -2.45
N ILE A 191 -24.59 -4.16 -3.63
CA ILE A 191 -23.14 -4.15 -3.89
C ILE A 191 -22.85 -3.14 -4.98
N CYS A 192 -21.84 -2.30 -4.76
CA CYS A 192 -21.34 -1.34 -5.73
C CYS A 192 -19.90 -1.69 -6.12
N TYR A 193 -19.62 -1.69 -7.41
CA TYR A 193 -18.27 -1.80 -7.96
C TYR A 193 -17.85 -0.43 -8.46
N ILE A 194 -16.82 0.14 -7.86
CA ILE A 194 -16.30 1.47 -8.23
C ILE A 194 -15.01 1.30 -9.01
N GLU A 195 -15.03 1.71 -10.28
CA GLU A 195 -13.83 1.80 -11.09
C GLU A 195 -13.01 3.02 -10.65
N VAL A 196 -12.06 2.80 -9.75
CA VAL A 196 -11.24 3.86 -9.13
C VAL A 196 -10.30 4.57 -10.09
N ASN A 197 -10.21 4.10 -11.34
CA ASN A 197 -9.51 4.84 -12.40
C ASN A 197 -10.25 6.13 -12.78
N ASN A 198 -11.56 6.16 -12.63
CA ASN A 198 -12.42 7.23 -13.12
C ASN A 198 -13.28 7.85 -12.02
N GLU A 199 -13.54 7.11 -10.91
CA GLU A 199 -14.51 7.50 -9.90
C GLU A 199 -13.91 7.51 -8.50
N ASN A 200 -14.41 8.43 -7.67
CA ASN A 200 -14.05 8.48 -6.26
C ASN A 200 -14.89 7.46 -5.48
N ILE A 201 -14.23 6.54 -4.79
CA ILE A 201 -14.89 5.50 -4.00
C ILE A 201 -15.82 6.06 -2.92
N LEU A 202 -15.54 7.26 -2.38
CA LEU A 202 -16.37 7.91 -1.37
C LEU A 202 -17.78 8.24 -1.85
N ASN A 203 -17.98 8.40 -3.18
CA ASN A 203 -19.29 8.70 -3.74
C ASN A 203 -20.35 7.64 -3.36
N ALA A 204 -19.93 6.39 -3.22
CA ALA A 204 -20.84 5.31 -2.78
C ALA A 204 -21.38 5.52 -1.35
N GLY A 205 -20.65 6.20 -0.50
CA GLY A 205 -21.04 6.51 0.87
C GLY A 205 -22.02 7.67 1.02
N GLU A 206 -22.34 8.38 -0.06
CA GLU A 206 -23.28 9.50 -0.03
C GLU A 206 -24.76 9.05 -0.23
N TYR A 207 -24.96 7.84 -0.72
CA TYR A 207 -26.31 7.31 -0.93
C TYR A 207 -26.86 6.65 0.34
N THR A 208 -28.01 7.13 0.79
CA THR A 208 -28.71 6.59 1.97
C THR A 208 -30.14 6.20 1.66
N MET A 209 -30.68 5.27 2.42
CA MET A 209 -32.07 4.89 2.39
C MET A 209 -32.94 6.03 2.95
N GLU A 210 -34.01 6.39 2.26
CA GLU A 210 -34.86 7.52 2.61
C GLU A 210 -35.40 7.46 4.05
N ASN A 211 -35.94 6.31 4.44
CA ASN A 211 -36.61 6.14 5.73
C ASN A 211 -35.63 5.84 6.87
N SER A 212 -34.72 4.87 6.69
CA SER A 212 -33.82 4.39 7.76
C SER A 212 -32.57 5.23 7.90
N LYS A 213 -32.25 6.06 6.91
CA LYS A 213 -30.99 6.82 6.81
C LYS A 213 -29.71 5.94 6.80
N LYS A 214 -29.88 4.61 6.77
CA LYS A 214 -28.76 3.68 6.60
C LYS A 214 -28.13 3.83 5.22
N PRO A 215 -26.83 3.51 5.04
CA PRO A 215 -26.19 3.51 3.72
C PRO A 215 -26.98 2.68 2.71
N PHE A 216 -27.08 3.16 1.48
CA PHE A 216 -27.76 2.40 0.41
C PHE A 216 -26.96 1.15 0.04
N PHE A 217 -25.63 1.26 -0.10
CA PHE A 217 -24.78 0.13 -0.38
C PHE A 217 -24.34 -0.57 0.91
N ASP A 218 -24.43 -1.90 0.94
CA ASP A 218 -23.88 -2.74 2.01
C ASP A 218 -22.40 -2.99 1.78
N ILE A 219 -22.01 -3.14 0.51
CA ILE A 219 -20.66 -3.51 0.09
C ILE A 219 -20.22 -2.58 -1.04
N VAL A 220 -19.00 -2.07 -0.92
CA VAL A 220 -18.32 -1.30 -1.96
C VAL A 220 -17.04 -2.02 -2.35
N ASN A 221 -16.89 -2.32 -3.62
CA ASN A 221 -15.71 -2.95 -4.17
C ASN A 221 -14.78 -1.91 -4.79
N VAL A 222 -13.52 -1.85 -4.33
CA VAL A 222 -12.42 -1.20 -5.03
C VAL A 222 -12.12 -2.02 -6.27
N PHE A 223 -12.45 -1.51 -7.46
CA PHE A 223 -12.32 -2.21 -8.72
C PHE A 223 -11.22 -1.57 -9.57
N ALA A 224 -10.10 -2.24 -9.90
CA ALA A 224 -9.72 -3.53 -9.36
C ALA A 224 -8.19 -3.65 -9.34
N ALA A 225 -7.68 -4.51 -8.47
CA ALA A 225 -6.33 -5.04 -8.57
C ALA A 225 -6.30 -6.26 -9.50
N ASN A 226 -5.09 -6.73 -9.85
CA ASN A 226 -4.91 -7.86 -10.74
C ASN A 226 -4.00 -8.92 -10.10
N ILE A 227 -4.23 -10.18 -10.44
CA ILE A 227 -3.23 -11.23 -10.22
C ILE A 227 -2.22 -11.21 -11.37
N ARG A 228 -0.93 -11.14 -11.05
CA ARG A 228 0.18 -11.24 -12.01
C ARG A 228 1.23 -12.23 -11.53
N LEU A 229 2.09 -12.67 -12.44
CA LEU A 229 3.27 -13.43 -12.11
C LEU A 229 4.50 -12.52 -12.12
N ASN A 230 5.35 -12.66 -11.11
CA ASN A 230 6.64 -11.99 -11.07
C ASN A 230 7.64 -12.69 -12.02
N LYS A 231 8.88 -12.20 -12.09
CA LYS A 231 9.94 -12.78 -12.94
C LYS A 231 10.28 -14.24 -12.59
N GLU A 232 9.95 -14.67 -11.38
CA GLU A 232 10.17 -16.02 -10.86
C GLU A 232 8.96 -16.94 -11.09
N GLY A 233 7.91 -16.45 -11.76
CA GLY A 233 6.65 -17.17 -12.00
C GLY A 233 5.74 -17.27 -10.78
N LYS A 234 5.97 -16.48 -9.72
CA LYS A 234 5.13 -16.47 -8.53
C LYS A 234 4.00 -15.47 -8.66
N PRO A 235 2.77 -15.84 -8.25
CA PRO A 235 1.65 -14.93 -8.25
C PRO A 235 1.84 -13.82 -7.22
N TYR A 236 1.34 -12.63 -7.53
CA TYR A 236 1.29 -11.49 -6.63
C TYR A 236 0.11 -10.57 -6.96
N VAL A 237 -0.30 -9.75 -6.00
CA VAL A 237 -1.31 -8.71 -6.20
C VAL A 237 -0.68 -7.52 -6.88
N HIS A 238 -1.10 -7.23 -8.10
CA HIS A 238 -0.71 -6.04 -8.83
C HIS A 238 -1.78 -4.96 -8.69
N CYS A 239 -1.41 -3.85 -8.10
CA CYS A 239 -2.24 -2.65 -8.04
C CYS A 239 -1.74 -1.64 -9.08
N ASN A 240 -2.63 -1.15 -9.94
CA ASN A 240 -2.33 -0.02 -10.81
C ASN A 240 -2.15 1.27 -9.97
N PRO A 241 -1.69 2.40 -10.54
CA PRO A 241 -1.46 3.62 -9.77
C PRO A 241 -2.69 4.13 -9.02
N GLN A 242 -3.89 3.97 -9.56
CA GLN A 242 -5.14 4.44 -8.96
C GLN A 242 -5.56 3.57 -7.78
N VAL A 243 -5.49 2.26 -7.92
CA VAL A 243 -5.72 1.33 -6.79
C VAL A 243 -4.67 1.56 -5.71
N THR A 244 -3.39 1.72 -6.10
CA THR A 244 -2.30 2.05 -5.16
C THR A 244 -2.60 3.33 -4.40
N PHE A 245 -3.06 4.38 -5.10
CA PHE A 245 -3.45 5.65 -4.47
C PHE A 245 -4.57 5.45 -3.43
N VAL A 246 -5.59 4.66 -3.73
CA VAL A 246 -6.68 4.36 -2.78
C VAL A 246 -6.14 3.66 -1.54
N LEU A 247 -5.25 2.68 -1.71
CA LEU A 247 -4.65 1.93 -0.62
C LEU A 247 -3.71 2.80 0.23
N GLU A 248 -2.85 3.60 -0.40
CA GLU A 248 -1.94 4.52 0.30
C GLU A 248 -2.68 5.62 1.07
N ASN A 249 -3.91 5.94 0.67
CA ASN A 249 -4.79 6.90 1.34
C ASN A 249 -6.00 6.21 2.00
N ALA A 250 -5.84 5.00 2.50
CA ALA A 250 -6.92 4.22 3.09
C ALA A 250 -7.61 4.94 4.26
N ASP A 251 -6.88 5.73 5.04
CA ASP A 251 -7.39 6.58 6.11
C ASP A 251 -8.44 7.58 5.61
N LYS A 252 -8.29 8.08 4.39
CA LYS A 252 -9.15 9.10 3.78
C LYS A 252 -10.20 8.52 2.83
N LEU A 253 -9.94 7.37 2.22
CA LEU A 253 -10.76 6.84 1.14
C LEU A 253 -11.51 5.55 1.52
N ILE A 254 -10.92 4.69 2.33
CA ILE A 254 -11.53 3.42 2.76
C ILE A 254 -12.22 3.57 4.11
N ARG A 255 -11.50 4.13 5.11
CA ARG A 255 -12.02 4.25 6.49
C ARG A 255 -13.33 5.00 6.61
N PRO A 256 -13.57 6.13 5.91
CA PRO A 256 -14.85 6.82 6.01
C PRO A 256 -16.05 5.97 5.56
N LEU A 257 -15.88 5.07 4.59
CA LEU A 257 -16.92 4.12 4.19
C LEU A 257 -17.16 3.08 5.27
N GLN A 258 -16.09 2.49 5.82
CA GLN A 258 -16.18 1.51 6.90
C GLN A 258 -16.81 2.12 8.16
N GLN A 259 -16.52 3.38 8.50
CA GLN A 259 -17.14 4.10 9.61
C GLN A 259 -18.64 4.33 9.43
N LYS A 260 -19.13 4.41 8.20
CA LYS A 260 -20.56 4.41 7.88
C LYS A 260 -21.19 3.01 7.97
N GLY A 261 -20.41 1.96 8.27
CA GLY A 261 -20.84 0.57 8.31
C GLY A 261 -20.94 -0.09 6.94
N ILE A 262 -20.31 0.50 5.92
CA ILE A 262 -20.21 -0.09 4.58
C ILE A 262 -19.00 -1.01 4.57
N LYS A 263 -19.20 -2.26 4.15
CA LYS A 263 -18.09 -3.20 3.93
C LYS A 263 -17.31 -2.79 2.69
N VAL A 264 -15.98 -2.77 2.78
CA VAL A 264 -15.13 -2.47 1.64
C VAL A 264 -14.35 -3.72 1.26
N HIS A 265 -14.38 -4.06 -0.01
CA HIS A 265 -13.67 -5.20 -0.59
C HIS A 265 -12.66 -4.72 -1.63
N LEU A 266 -11.59 -5.47 -1.85
CA LEU A 266 -10.70 -5.33 -2.99
C LEU A 266 -11.02 -6.41 -4.02
N THR A 267 -11.41 -6.02 -5.21
CA THR A 267 -11.63 -6.96 -6.32
C THR A 267 -10.29 -7.35 -6.94
N ILE A 268 -10.08 -8.65 -7.16
CA ILE A 268 -8.91 -9.18 -7.86
C ILE A 268 -9.35 -9.79 -9.18
N LEU A 269 -8.80 -9.32 -10.29
CA LEU A 269 -9.09 -9.80 -11.65
C LEU A 269 -7.84 -10.39 -12.31
N GLY A 270 -8.02 -11.20 -13.34
CA GLY A 270 -7.00 -11.43 -14.35
C GLY A 270 -6.80 -10.20 -15.23
N ASP A 271 -5.62 -10.06 -15.83
CA ASP A 271 -5.28 -8.93 -16.70
C ASP A 271 -4.84 -9.37 -18.11
N HIS A 272 -5.45 -10.44 -18.61
CA HIS A 272 -5.14 -11.05 -19.91
C HIS A 272 -3.72 -11.65 -19.99
N THR A 273 -3.06 -11.88 -18.85
CA THR A 273 -1.80 -12.62 -18.74
C THR A 273 -2.06 -14.10 -18.45
N PRO A 274 -1.04 -14.97 -18.53
CA PRO A 274 -1.16 -16.36 -18.08
C PRO A 274 -1.49 -16.53 -16.61
N ALA A 275 -1.40 -15.46 -15.79
CA ALA A 275 -1.75 -15.49 -14.39
C ALA A 275 -3.27 -15.63 -14.20
N GLY A 276 -3.66 -16.57 -13.35
CA GLY A 276 -5.07 -16.76 -13.00
C GLY A 276 -5.21 -17.68 -11.78
N MET A 277 -6.22 -17.42 -10.97
CA MET A 277 -6.45 -18.16 -9.73
C MET A 277 -6.69 -19.66 -9.97
N ARG A 278 -7.28 -20.01 -11.13
CA ARG A 278 -7.60 -21.40 -11.48
C ARG A 278 -6.36 -22.27 -11.78
N SER A 279 -5.25 -21.63 -12.16
CA SER A 279 -4.04 -22.32 -12.61
C SER A 279 -2.90 -22.28 -11.61
N LEU A 280 -3.16 -21.86 -10.37
CA LEU A 280 -2.14 -21.87 -9.32
C LEU A 280 -1.93 -23.29 -8.80
N GLY A 281 -0.67 -23.72 -8.67
CA GLY A 281 -0.33 -24.91 -7.90
C GLY A 281 -0.50 -24.65 -6.40
N ASP A 282 -0.59 -25.71 -5.60
CA ASP A 282 -0.94 -25.63 -4.16
C ASP A 282 -0.03 -24.69 -3.35
N GLU A 283 1.27 -24.72 -3.58
CA GLU A 283 2.23 -23.85 -2.87
C GLU A 283 2.03 -22.38 -3.26
N ALA A 284 1.92 -22.11 -4.55
CA ALA A 284 1.67 -20.75 -5.06
C ALA A 284 0.33 -20.19 -4.59
N ALA A 285 -0.71 -21.02 -4.52
CA ALA A 285 -2.02 -20.63 -4.01
C ALA A 285 -1.95 -20.27 -2.52
N LYS A 286 -1.21 -21.04 -1.71
CA LYS A 286 -1.01 -20.76 -0.28
C LYS A 286 -0.25 -19.45 -0.06
N ASP A 287 0.81 -19.21 -0.83
CA ASP A 287 1.60 -17.99 -0.72
C ASP A 287 0.77 -16.78 -1.15
N PHE A 288 0.01 -16.89 -2.24
CA PHE A 288 -0.89 -15.83 -2.69
C PHE A 288 -2.02 -15.55 -1.68
N ALA A 289 -2.58 -16.59 -1.06
CA ALA A 289 -3.58 -16.43 -0.01
C ALA A 289 -3.03 -15.67 1.22
N LYS A 290 -1.77 -15.90 1.60
CA LYS A 290 -1.11 -15.13 2.67
C LYS A 290 -0.95 -13.65 2.30
N GLU A 291 -0.60 -13.37 1.05
CA GLU A 291 -0.53 -11.99 0.55
C GLU A 291 -1.91 -11.34 0.62
N LEU A 292 -2.97 -12.00 0.12
CA LEU A 292 -4.34 -11.49 0.20
C LEU A 292 -4.78 -11.26 1.65
N LYS A 293 -4.44 -12.19 2.55
CA LYS A 293 -4.73 -12.01 3.98
C LYS A 293 -4.08 -10.74 4.53
N SER A 294 -2.86 -10.42 4.12
CA SER A 294 -2.20 -9.17 4.53
C SER A 294 -2.98 -7.92 4.09
N TYR A 295 -3.58 -7.94 2.91
CA TYR A 295 -4.46 -6.84 2.47
C TYR A 295 -5.73 -6.75 3.32
N VAL A 296 -6.36 -7.89 3.62
CA VAL A 296 -7.53 -7.94 4.51
C VAL A 296 -7.20 -7.37 5.88
N ASP A 297 -6.12 -7.83 6.49
CA ASP A 297 -5.74 -7.44 7.85
C ASP A 297 -5.37 -5.94 7.94
N ILE A 298 -4.62 -5.44 6.98
CA ILE A 298 -4.13 -4.04 7.01
C ILE A 298 -5.23 -3.05 6.66
N TYR A 299 -6.00 -3.32 5.62
CA TYR A 299 -7.01 -2.37 5.12
C TYR A 299 -8.40 -2.62 5.72
N GLY A 300 -8.57 -3.69 6.49
CA GLY A 300 -9.86 -4.07 7.04
C GLY A 300 -10.87 -4.44 5.95
N PHE A 301 -10.40 -5.00 4.83
CA PHE A 301 -11.30 -5.53 3.82
C PHE A 301 -12.07 -6.70 4.41
N GLU A 302 -13.34 -6.81 4.05
CA GLU A 302 -14.14 -7.96 4.43
C GLU A 302 -14.07 -9.05 3.36
N VAL A 303 -14.28 -10.32 3.74
CA VAL A 303 -14.21 -11.48 2.85
C VAL A 303 -15.61 -12.07 2.68
#